data_8f9592f31832702d475f0d32e5649bc0
#
_entry.id   8f9592f31832702d475f0d32e5649bc0
#
_cell.length_a   1.000
_cell.length_b   1.000
_cell.length_c   1.000
_cell.angle_alpha   90.00
_cell.angle_beta   90.00
_cell.angle_gamma   90.00
#
_symmetry.space_group_name_H-M   'P 1'
#
loop_
_entity.id
_entity.type
_entity.pdbx_description
1 polymer ?
#
loop_
_entity_poly.entity_id
_entity_poly.type
_entity_poly.pdbx_seq_one_letter_code
_entity_poly.pdbx_strand_id
1 'polypeptide(L)'
;MANYYRVAYKESQNTLKQICELFRVDSSDITIKFVVTVMGPLVFYYMWKYGSHGGNTPGGMTFFIIKFIAGWALAFVVAILVNRTIWRKVLATTAFGDANDQFDRRCKLNGGPVSSEIHFFDDHFDSVTAKKTRSFSYEDVTKILETKEAFGVVVKADPETMGSARAMIGFPKTALEGNNTDELAEFLLTRCKNMKRKKVKKF
;
A
#
# COMPACT_ATOMS: atom_id res chain seq x y z
N MET A 1 14.29 1.88 -28.23
CA MET A 1 13.27 2.75 -27.60
C MET A 1 13.97 3.70 -26.66
N ALA A 2 13.53 4.97 -26.60
CA ALA A 2 14.11 5.92 -25.67
C ALA A 2 13.68 5.59 -24.23
N ASN A 3 14.65 5.55 -23.32
CA ASN A 3 14.40 5.40 -21.89
C ASN A 3 14.16 6.81 -21.31
N TYR A 4 12.98 7.07 -20.75
CA TYR A 4 12.64 8.38 -20.20
C TYR A 4 13.15 8.57 -18.78
N TYR A 5 13.06 7.51 -17.97
CA TYR A 5 13.52 7.52 -16.58
C TYR A 5 14.21 6.19 -16.26
N ARG A 6 15.28 6.29 -15.50
CA ARG A 6 16.02 5.14 -15.03
C ARG A 6 16.15 5.21 -13.51
N VAL A 7 15.94 4.08 -12.88
CA VAL A 7 16.19 3.86 -11.47
C VAL A 7 17.23 2.76 -11.35
N ALA A 8 18.28 3.00 -10.61
CA ALA A 8 19.31 1.98 -10.38
C ALA A 8 19.73 2.01 -8.91
N TYR A 9 19.67 0.86 -8.24
CA TYR A 9 20.11 0.72 -6.86
C TYR A 9 20.58 -0.69 -6.55
N LYS A 10 21.45 -0.77 -5.56
CA LYS A 10 21.87 -2.02 -4.95
C LYS A 10 21.00 -2.27 -3.71
N GLU A 11 20.40 -3.43 -3.61
CA GLU A 11 19.57 -3.78 -2.47
C GLU A 11 20.41 -3.79 -1.17
N SER A 12 19.87 -3.17 -0.15
CA SER A 12 20.37 -3.16 1.22
C SER A 12 19.21 -3.35 2.18
N GLN A 13 19.48 -3.66 3.43
CA GLN A 13 18.44 -3.72 4.46
C GLN A 13 17.62 -2.43 4.53
N ASN A 14 18.29 -1.27 4.38
CA ASN A 14 17.61 0.02 4.44
C ASN A 14 16.73 0.27 3.21
N THR A 15 17.20 -0.03 2.01
CA THR A 15 16.39 0.15 0.78
C THR A 15 15.17 -0.77 0.78
N LEU A 16 15.33 -2.02 1.21
CA LEU A 16 14.20 -2.94 1.34
C LEU A 16 13.21 -2.51 2.44
N LYS A 17 13.71 -1.96 3.56
CA LYS A 17 12.85 -1.39 4.61
C LYS A 17 11.97 -0.28 4.07
N GLN A 18 12.52 0.67 3.33
CA GLN A 18 11.77 1.77 2.72
C GLN A 18 10.68 1.27 1.77
N ILE A 19 11.00 0.27 0.96
CA ILE A 19 10.06 -0.36 0.02
C ILE A 19 8.98 -1.16 0.77
N CYS A 20 9.35 -1.95 1.78
CA CYS A 20 8.39 -2.71 2.59
C CYS A 20 7.45 -1.77 3.36
N GLU A 21 7.95 -0.68 3.91
CA GLU A 21 7.15 0.33 4.59
C GLU A 21 6.11 0.94 3.66
N LEU A 22 6.50 1.32 2.43
CA LEU A 22 5.60 1.86 1.42
C LEU A 22 4.38 0.95 1.19
N PHE A 23 4.60 -0.34 1.00
CA PHE A 23 3.52 -1.28 0.70
C PHE A 23 2.71 -1.68 1.94
N ARG A 24 3.32 -1.73 3.12
CA ARG A 24 2.60 -1.98 4.36
C ARG A 24 1.66 -0.84 4.73
N VAL A 25 2.09 0.41 4.54
CA VAL A 25 1.22 1.56 4.78
C VAL A 25 0.01 1.56 3.83
N ASP A 26 0.16 1.14 2.56
CA ASP A 26 -0.98 0.96 1.66
C ASP A 26 -1.94 -0.14 2.13
N SER A 27 -1.42 -1.28 2.60
CA SER A 27 -2.26 -2.37 3.09
C SER A 27 -2.98 -2.03 4.40
N SER A 28 -2.43 -1.17 5.25
CA SER A 28 -3.09 -0.75 6.50
C SER A 28 -4.45 -0.10 6.28
N ASP A 29 -4.58 0.71 5.24
CA ASP A 29 -5.86 1.36 4.91
C ASP A 29 -6.96 0.35 4.53
N ILE A 30 -6.56 -0.79 3.92
CA ILE A 30 -7.49 -1.86 3.57
C ILE A 30 -7.94 -2.60 4.84
N THR A 31 -6.99 -2.91 5.71
CA THR A 31 -7.25 -3.61 6.97
C THR A 31 -8.22 -2.83 7.86
N ILE A 32 -8.03 -1.51 7.97
CA ILE A 32 -8.95 -0.68 8.77
C ILE A 32 -10.34 -0.62 8.18
N LYS A 33 -10.47 -0.44 6.87
CA LYS A 33 -11.79 -0.47 6.23
C LYS A 33 -12.48 -1.80 6.47
N PHE A 34 -11.75 -2.91 6.38
CA PHE A 34 -12.27 -4.24 6.66
C PHE A 34 -12.72 -4.37 8.11
N VAL A 35 -11.87 -4.00 9.07
CA VAL A 35 -12.19 -4.05 10.51
C VAL A 35 -13.44 -3.22 10.81
N VAL A 36 -13.53 -1.98 10.33
CA VAL A 36 -14.71 -1.13 10.56
C VAL A 36 -15.96 -1.73 9.91
N THR A 37 -15.85 -2.28 8.70
CA THR A 37 -16.99 -2.84 7.97
C THR A 37 -17.52 -4.13 8.62
N VAL A 38 -16.63 -4.97 9.17
CA VAL A 38 -17.03 -6.25 9.78
C VAL A 38 -17.39 -6.08 11.25
N MET A 39 -16.58 -5.33 12.00
CA MET A 39 -16.80 -5.15 13.44
C MET A 39 -17.99 -4.26 13.75
N GLY A 40 -18.32 -3.30 12.90
CA GLY A 40 -19.46 -2.44 13.09
C GLY A 40 -20.79 -3.21 13.23
N PRO A 41 -21.17 -4.04 12.25
CA PRO A 41 -22.37 -4.87 12.35
C PRO A 41 -22.36 -5.84 13.54
N LEU A 42 -21.19 -6.38 13.91
CA LEU A 42 -21.07 -7.25 15.09
C LEU A 42 -21.33 -6.50 16.38
N VAL A 43 -20.75 -5.31 16.55
CA VAL A 43 -21.01 -4.45 17.72
C VAL A 43 -22.48 -4.05 17.75
N PHE A 44 -23.09 -3.71 16.60
CA PHE A 44 -24.53 -3.44 16.52
C PHE A 44 -25.36 -4.63 16.96
N TYR A 45 -25.07 -5.82 16.46
CA TYR A 45 -25.79 -7.04 16.85
C TYR A 45 -25.71 -7.30 18.36
N TYR A 46 -24.52 -7.14 18.95
CA TYR A 46 -24.34 -7.30 20.40
C TYR A 46 -25.07 -6.23 21.20
N MET A 47 -25.02 -4.98 20.79
CA MET A 47 -25.75 -3.90 21.44
C MET A 47 -27.27 -4.09 21.31
N TRP A 48 -27.72 -4.57 20.16
CA TRP A 48 -29.13 -4.90 19.94
C TRP A 48 -29.59 -6.05 20.81
N LYS A 49 -28.82 -7.12 20.90
CA LYS A 49 -29.20 -8.32 21.64
C LYS A 49 -29.13 -8.16 23.15
N TYR A 50 -28.16 -7.43 23.66
CA TYR A 50 -27.86 -7.34 25.09
C TYR A 50 -28.02 -5.93 25.69
N GLY A 51 -28.20 -4.91 24.87
CA GLY A 51 -28.43 -3.54 25.32
C GLY A 51 -29.85 -3.34 25.87
N SER A 52 -29.99 -2.54 26.92
CA SER A 52 -31.31 -2.10 27.39
C SER A 52 -31.93 -1.16 26.37
N HIS A 53 -33.02 -1.55 25.73
CA HIS A 53 -33.68 -0.81 24.66
C HIS A 53 -34.61 0.30 25.18
N GLY A 54 -34.42 0.80 26.38
CA GLY A 54 -35.16 1.95 26.90
C GLY A 54 -36.69 1.82 26.90
N GLY A 55 -37.20 0.59 27.01
CA GLY A 55 -38.63 0.28 26.97
C GLY A 55 -39.24 0.30 25.54
N ASN A 56 -40.41 -0.33 25.38
CA ASN A 56 -41.17 -0.44 24.13
C ASN A 56 -41.82 0.89 23.68
N THR A 57 -41.27 2.02 24.04
CA THR A 57 -41.77 3.34 23.58
C THR A 57 -41.14 3.74 22.27
N PRO A 58 -41.87 4.37 21.32
CA PRO A 58 -41.32 4.85 20.06
C PRO A 58 -40.12 5.77 20.23
N GLY A 59 -40.09 6.59 21.31
CA GLY A 59 -38.95 7.44 21.65
C GLY A 59 -37.68 6.69 22.07
N GLY A 60 -37.84 5.52 22.75
CA GLY A 60 -36.71 4.67 23.17
C GLY A 60 -35.92 4.10 21.99
N MET A 61 -36.62 3.66 20.94
CA MET A 61 -36.00 3.13 19.72
C MET A 61 -35.23 4.22 18.97
N THR A 62 -35.83 5.42 18.81
CA THR A 62 -35.17 6.56 18.18
C THR A 62 -33.90 6.96 18.92
N PHE A 63 -33.95 7.03 20.24
CA PHE A 63 -32.79 7.36 21.07
C PHE A 63 -31.68 6.31 20.99
N PHE A 64 -32.05 5.02 20.92
CA PHE A 64 -31.09 3.93 20.69
C PHE A 64 -30.38 4.06 19.33
N ILE A 65 -31.11 4.33 18.25
CA ILE A 65 -30.55 4.52 16.91
C ILE A 65 -29.57 5.70 16.88
N ILE A 66 -29.94 6.83 17.50
CA ILE A 66 -29.08 8.03 17.56
C ILE A 66 -27.77 7.71 18.31
N LYS A 67 -27.85 7.07 19.48
CA LYS A 67 -26.66 6.66 20.25
C LYS A 67 -25.76 5.71 19.46
N PHE A 68 -26.38 4.79 18.74
CA PHE A 68 -25.65 3.84 17.91
C PHE A 68 -24.89 4.52 16.77
N ILE A 69 -25.55 5.41 16.02
CA ILE A 69 -24.93 6.17 14.93
C ILE A 69 -23.78 7.04 15.46
N ALA A 70 -24.01 7.73 16.58
CA ALA A 70 -22.97 8.56 17.22
C ALA A 70 -21.79 7.74 17.71
N GLY A 71 -22.03 6.61 18.35
CA GLY A 71 -20.98 5.68 18.79
C GLY A 71 -20.17 5.11 17.63
N TRP A 72 -20.82 4.79 16.53
CA TRP A 72 -20.18 4.28 15.34
C TRP A 72 -19.31 5.34 14.63
N ALA A 73 -19.82 6.57 14.53
CA ALA A 73 -19.06 7.70 14.01
C ALA A 73 -17.81 7.98 14.85
N LEU A 74 -17.96 7.96 16.19
CA LEU A 74 -16.83 8.12 17.11
C LEU A 74 -15.80 7.00 16.97
N ALA A 75 -16.22 5.74 16.90
CA ALA A 75 -15.34 4.60 16.70
C ALA A 75 -14.57 4.69 15.37
N PHE A 76 -15.22 5.18 14.31
CA PHE A 76 -14.59 5.42 13.03
C PHE A 76 -13.50 6.50 13.09
N VAL A 77 -13.78 7.61 13.75
CA VAL A 77 -12.81 8.69 13.97
C VAL A 77 -11.62 8.19 14.79
N VAL A 78 -11.87 7.46 15.89
CA VAL A 78 -10.82 6.88 16.73
C VAL A 78 -9.97 5.89 15.92
N ALA A 79 -10.59 5.02 15.13
CA ALA A 79 -9.87 4.07 14.27
C ALA A 79 -8.95 4.77 13.28
N ILE A 80 -9.39 5.88 12.67
CA ILE A 80 -8.56 6.69 11.77
C ILE A 80 -7.38 7.32 12.53
N LEU A 81 -7.63 7.89 13.71
CA LEU A 81 -6.58 8.50 14.54
C LEU A 81 -5.55 7.46 14.98
N VAL A 82 -5.98 6.34 15.51
CA VAL A 82 -5.10 5.22 15.92
C VAL A 82 -4.27 4.72 14.74
N ASN A 83 -4.89 4.58 13.57
CA ASN A 83 -4.16 4.20 12.36
C ASN A 83 -3.06 5.21 11.99
N ARG A 84 -3.39 6.48 12.01
CA ARG A 84 -2.43 7.53 11.62
C ARG A 84 -1.26 7.68 12.60
N THR A 85 -1.50 7.49 13.88
CA THR A 85 -0.52 7.80 14.94
C THR A 85 0.25 6.57 15.43
N ILE A 86 -0.45 5.49 15.75
CA ILE A 86 0.13 4.31 16.40
C ILE A 86 0.40 3.22 15.36
N TRP A 87 -0.62 2.86 14.57
CA TRP A 87 -0.55 1.71 13.69
C TRP A 87 0.52 1.85 12.60
N ARG A 88 0.66 3.05 12.04
CA ARG A 88 1.73 3.32 11.06
C ARG A 88 3.13 3.14 11.65
N LYS A 89 3.36 3.54 12.90
CA LYS A 89 4.64 3.33 13.58
C LYS A 89 4.91 1.84 13.82
N VAL A 90 3.92 1.11 14.26
CA VAL A 90 4.01 -0.36 14.43
C VAL A 90 4.33 -1.04 13.10
N LEU A 91 3.66 -0.64 12.02
CA LEU A 91 3.91 -1.18 10.68
C LEU A 91 5.32 -0.85 10.16
N ALA A 92 5.84 0.34 10.42
CA ALA A 92 7.21 0.70 10.07
C ALA A 92 8.22 -0.20 10.81
N THR A 93 7.98 -0.47 12.10
CA THR A 93 8.85 -1.37 12.90
C THR A 93 8.82 -2.81 12.38
N THR A 94 7.62 -3.33 12.05
CA THR A 94 7.50 -4.69 11.48
C THR A 94 8.03 -4.78 10.05
N ALA A 95 7.98 -3.70 9.27
CA ALA A 95 8.58 -3.64 7.94
C ALA A 95 10.10 -3.84 7.97
N PHE A 96 10.75 -3.44 9.06
CA PHE A 96 12.19 -3.67 9.25
C PHE A 96 12.52 -5.17 9.39
N GLY A 97 11.73 -5.91 10.18
CA GLY A 97 11.91 -7.36 10.30
C GLY A 97 11.74 -8.08 8.96
N ASP A 98 10.67 -7.79 8.23
CA ASP A 98 10.42 -8.38 6.91
C ASP A 98 11.51 -8.01 5.89
N ALA A 99 12.02 -6.78 5.93
CA ALA A 99 13.08 -6.33 5.03
C ALA A 99 14.39 -7.10 5.28
N ASN A 100 14.74 -7.33 6.54
CA ASN A 100 15.92 -8.11 6.91
C ASN A 100 15.80 -9.56 6.43
N ASP A 101 14.65 -10.21 6.69
CA ASP A 101 14.42 -11.58 6.25
C ASP A 101 14.46 -11.70 4.72
N GLN A 102 13.89 -10.72 4.01
CA GLN A 102 13.94 -10.69 2.55
C GLN A 102 15.36 -10.47 2.04
N PHE A 103 16.11 -9.54 2.65
CA PHE A 103 17.49 -9.27 2.28
C PHE A 103 18.36 -10.52 2.43
N ASP A 104 18.28 -11.18 3.59
CA ASP A 104 19.07 -12.36 3.89
C ASP A 104 18.75 -13.53 2.94
N ARG A 105 17.45 -13.75 2.65
CA ARG A 105 17.02 -14.76 1.67
C ARG A 105 17.54 -14.45 0.27
N ARG A 106 17.44 -13.19 -0.17
CA ARG A 106 17.91 -12.77 -1.50
C ARG A 106 19.43 -12.86 -1.62
N CYS A 107 20.17 -12.47 -0.59
CA CYS A 107 21.63 -12.63 -0.54
C CYS A 107 22.05 -14.10 -0.62
N LYS A 108 21.38 -14.98 0.12
CA LYS A 108 21.66 -16.43 0.06
C LYS A 108 21.41 -17.01 -1.33
N LEU A 109 20.31 -16.62 -1.98
CA LEU A 109 19.95 -17.14 -3.31
C LEU A 109 20.81 -16.58 -4.44
N ASN A 110 21.39 -15.38 -4.27
CA ASN A 110 22.13 -14.70 -5.32
C ASN A 110 23.65 -14.60 -5.08
N GLY A 111 24.12 -15.08 -3.94
CA GLY A 111 25.54 -14.97 -3.56
C GLY A 111 25.95 -13.57 -3.12
N GLY A 112 25.00 -12.71 -2.80
CA GLY A 112 25.22 -11.33 -2.36
C GLY A 112 24.05 -10.40 -2.64
N PRO A 113 24.18 -9.10 -2.30
CA PRO A 113 23.15 -8.09 -2.54
C PRO A 113 22.82 -7.95 -4.05
N VAL A 114 21.53 -7.94 -4.36
CA VAL A 114 21.04 -7.86 -5.74
C VAL A 114 21.08 -6.42 -6.24
N SER A 115 21.58 -6.21 -7.45
CA SER A 115 21.40 -4.95 -8.17
C SER A 115 20.07 -4.99 -8.90
N SER A 116 19.27 -3.96 -8.72
CA SER A 116 17.94 -3.82 -9.33
C SER A 116 17.91 -2.52 -10.15
N GLU A 117 17.42 -2.60 -11.36
CA GLU A 117 17.19 -1.46 -12.23
C GLU A 117 15.73 -1.44 -12.67
N ILE A 118 15.19 -0.23 -12.86
CA ILE A 118 13.86 -0.05 -13.44
C ILE A 118 14.01 0.96 -14.57
N HIS A 119 13.55 0.59 -15.75
CA HIS A 119 13.60 1.39 -16.95
C HIS A 119 12.18 1.74 -17.38
N PHE A 120 11.86 3.02 -17.47
CA PHE A 120 10.55 3.50 -17.91
C PHE A 120 10.63 3.93 -19.38
N PHE A 121 9.89 3.22 -20.23
CA PHE A 121 9.76 3.49 -21.66
C PHE A 121 8.43 4.21 -21.96
N ASP A 122 8.09 4.39 -23.21
CA ASP A 122 6.87 5.09 -23.62
C ASP A 122 5.58 4.31 -23.33
N ASP A 123 5.61 3.00 -23.53
CA ASP A 123 4.46 2.08 -23.49
C ASP A 123 4.49 1.08 -22.33
N HIS A 124 5.65 0.84 -21.74
CA HIS A 124 5.88 -0.14 -20.66
C HIS A 124 7.01 0.29 -19.73
N PHE A 125 7.23 -0.47 -18.68
CA PHE A 125 8.43 -0.37 -17.87
C PHE A 125 8.97 -1.75 -17.50
N ASP A 126 10.30 -1.83 -17.43
CA ASP A 126 11.02 -3.05 -17.13
C ASP A 126 11.62 -2.99 -15.72
N SER A 127 11.48 -4.09 -14.98
CA SER A 127 12.22 -4.33 -13.75
C SER A 127 13.29 -5.38 -14.02
N VAL A 128 14.53 -4.94 -13.96
CA VAL A 128 15.71 -5.72 -14.34
C VAL A 128 16.50 -6.10 -13.11
N THR A 129 16.81 -7.36 -12.98
CA THR A 129 17.74 -7.92 -11.99
C THR A 129 18.76 -8.77 -12.74
N ALA A 130 19.87 -9.12 -12.11
CA ALA A 130 20.90 -9.97 -12.70
C ALA A 130 20.38 -11.31 -13.29
N LYS A 131 19.27 -11.83 -12.76
CA LYS A 131 18.70 -13.13 -13.16
C LYS A 131 17.44 -13.03 -14.01
N LYS A 132 16.72 -11.96 -13.95
CA LYS A 132 15.40 -11.84 -14.60
C LYS A 132 15.08 -10.40 -14.97
N THR A 133 14.55 -10.21 -16.18
CA THR A 133 13.86 -8.99 -16.61
C THR A 133 12.37 -9.29 -16.63
N ARG A 134 11.56 -8.37 -16.10
CA ARG A 134 10.10 -8.41 -16.14
C ARG A 134 9.58 -7.13 -16.73
N SER A 135 8.77 -7.24 -17.76
CA SER A 135 8.11 -6.10 -18.41
C SER A 135 6.68 -5.96 -17.93
N PHE A 136 6.27 -4.72 -17.69
CA PHE A 136 4.93 -4.38 -17.19
C PHE A 136 4.31 -3.28 -18.04
N SER A 137 3.07 -3.50 -18.48
CA SER A 137 2.30 -2.46 -19.18
C SER A 137 1.77 -1.41 -18.20
N TYR A 138 1.72 -0.15 -18.61
CA TYR A 138 1.07 0.91 -17.84
C TYR A 138 -0.43 0.69 -17.66
N GLU A 139 -1.06 -0.10 -18.52
CA GLU A 139 -2.48 -0.46 -18.40
C GLU A 139 -2.76 -1.37 -17.20
N ASP A 140 -1.74 -2.11 -16.73
CA ASP A 140 -1.86 -2.99 -15.57
C ASP A 140 -1.59 -2.28 -14.25
N VAL A 141 -1.13 -1.04 -14.29
CA VAL A 141 -0.91 -0.23 -13.09
C VAL A 141 -2.25 0.11 -12.43
N THR A 142 -2.38 -0.26 -11.16
CA THR A 142 -3.58 -0.02 -10.36
C THR A 142 -3.44 1.12 -9.37
N LYS A 143 -2.21 1.37 -8.89
CA LYS A 143 -1.89 2.44 -7.93
C LYS A 143 -0.46 2.91 -8.11
N ILE A 144 -0.25 4.18 -7.82
CA ILE A 144 1.06 4.80 -7.61
C ILE A 144 1.12 5.23 -6.14
N LEU A 145 2.17 4.84 -5.45
CA LEU A 145 2.37 5.04 -4.03
C LEU A 145 3.63 5.86 -3.79
N GLU A 146 3.60 6.75 -2.83
CA GLU A 146 4.73 7.59 -2.47
C GLU A 146 4.78 7.78 -0.96
N THR A 147 5.97 7.57 -0.38
CA THR A 147 6.32 8.00 0.98
C THR A 147 7.39 9.08 0.91
N LYS A 148 7.87 9.51 2.06
CA LYS A 148 9.00 10.46 2.13
C LYS A 148 10.25 9.90 1.45
N GLU A 149 10.53 8.61 1.56
CA GLU A 149 11.79 7.98 1.16
C GLU A 149 11.68 7.03 -0.04
N ALA A 150 10.48 6.51 -0.32
CA ALA A 150 10.26 5.52 -1.37
C ALA A 150 9.12 5.89 -2.31
N PHE A 151 9.25 5.40 -3.54
CA PHE A 151 8.23 5.48 -4.58
C PHE A 151 7.94 4.09 -5.12
N GLY A 152 6.70 3.83 -5.55
CA GLY A 152 6.36 2.52 -6.09
C GLY A 152 5.06 2.46 -6.86
N VAL A 153 4.97 1.42 -7.66
CA VAL A 153 3.81 1.09 -8.51
C VAL A 153 3.26 -0.26 -8.12
N VAL A 154 1.95 -0.37 -8.07
CA VAL A 154 1.24 -1.63 -7.87
C VAL A 154 0.60 -2.00 -9.20
N VAL A 155 0.98 -3.14 -9.75
CA VAL A 155 0.41 -3.68 -10.98
C VAL A 155 -0.54 -4.84 -10.67
N LYS A 156 -1.42 -5.14 -11.61
CA LYS A 156 -2.24 -6.35 -11.57
C LYS A 156 -1.35 -7.59 -11.48
N ALA A 157 -1.93 -8.70 -11.06
CA ALA A 157 -1.19 -9.94 -10.90
C ALA A 157 -0.38 -10.28 -12.15
N ASP A 158 0.88 -10.61 -11.93
CA ASP A 158 1.74 -11.18 -12.95
C ASP A 158 1.17 -12.58 -13.29
N PRO A 159 0.82 -12.84 -14.56
CA PRO A 159 0.29 -14.15 -14.97
C PRO A 159 1.24 -15.31 -14.69
N GLU A 160 2.54 -15.04 -14.51
CA GLU A 160 3.52 -16.06 -14.13
C GLU A 160 3.52 -16.41 -12.63
N THR A 161 2.92 -15.59 -11.77
CA THR A 161 2.75 -15.93 -10.36
C THR A 161 1.41 -16.66 -10.19
N MET A 162 1.46 -17.93 -9.88
CA MET A 162 0.27 -18.71 -9.50
C MET A 162 -0.43 -18.04 -8.30
N GLY A 163 -1.49 -17.32 -8.57
CA GLY A 163 -2.31 -16.66 -7.57
C GLY A 163 -2.57 -15.19 -7.84
N SER A 164 -3.57 -14.65 -7.19
CA SER A 164 -4.03 -13.25 -7.30
C SER A 164 -3.08 -12.21 -6.68
N ALA A 165 -1.82 -12.53 -6.52
CA ALA A 165 -0.83 -11.65 -5.91
C ALA A 165 -0.47 -10.50 -6.87
N ARG A 166 -0.80 -9.27 -6.47
CA ARG A 166 -0.39 -8.06 -7.17
C ARG A 166 1.13 -7.95 -7.13
N ALA A 167 1.75 -7.64 -8.26
CA ALA A 167 3.15 -7.29 -8.26
C ALA A 167 3.33 -5.87 -7.71
N MET A 168 4.32 -5.71 -6.84
CA MET A 168 4.64 -4.44 -6.21
C MET A 168 6.09 -4.09 -6.57
N ILE A 169 6.26 -3.04 -7.36
CA ILE A 169 7.57 -2.56 -7.80
C ILE A 169 7.84 -1.25 -7.08
N GLY A 170 8.81 -1.24 -6.19
CA GLY A 170 9.19 -0.09 -5.39
C GLY A 170 10.68 0.17 -5.44
N PHE A 171 11.06 1.43 -5.20
CA PHE A 171 12.44 1.85 -5.15
C PHE A 171 12.62 3.04 -4.21
N PRO A 172 13.82 3.24 -3.62
CA PRO A 172 14.14 4.44 -2.87
C PRO A 172 14.22 5.65 -3.80
N LYS A 173 13.65 6.78 -3.42
CA LYS A 173 13.63 7.99 -4.26
C LYS A 173 15.02 8.45 -4.71
N THR A 174 16.01 8.24 -3.86
CA THR A 174 17.43 8.57 -4.15
C THR A 174 18.04 7.75 -5.28
N ALA A 175 17.38 6.68 -5.72
CA ALA A 175 17.84 5.83 -6.82
C ALA A 175 17.35 6.29 -8.19
N LEU A 176 16.43 7.26 -8.24
CA LEU A 176 15.95 7.83 -9.51
C LEU A 176 16.99 8.77 -10.09
N GLU A 177 17.39 8.53 -11.31
CA GLU A 177 18.28 9.46 -12.05
C GLU A 177 17.58 10.81 -12.21
N GLY A 178 18.26 11.91 -11.83
CA GLY A 178 17.70 13.26 -11.83
C GLY A 178 16.86 13.63 -10.61
N ASN A 179 16.59 12.71 -9.70
CA ASN A 179 15.88 12.91 -8.41
C ASN A 179 14.50 13.61 -8.49
N ASN A 180 13.89 13.71 -9.67
CA ASN A 180 12.60 14.37 -9.84
C ASN A 180 11.44 13.37 -9.82
N THR A 181 11.01 13.00 -8.62
CA THR A 181 9.89 12.06 -8.44
C THR A 181 8.54 12.65 -8.84
N ASP A 182 8.38 13.97 -8.83
CA ASP A 182 7.12 14.60 -9.24
C ASP A 182 6.95 14.53 -10.77
N GLU A 183 8.01 14.72 -11.56
CA GLU A 183 7.97 14.51 -13.02
C GLU A 183 7.67 13.06 -13.39
N LEU A 184 8.32 12.09 -12.71
CA LEU A 184 8.01 10.68 -12.91
C LEU A 184 6.54 10.36 -12.53
N ALA A 185 6.03 10.97 -11.47
CA ALA A 185 4.64 10.80 -11.07
C ALA A 185 3.66 11.33 -12.13
N GLU A 186 3.90 12.51 -12.70
CA GLU A 186 3.11 13.08 -13.78
C GLU A 186 3.18 12.24 -15.06
N PHE A 187 4.38 11.78 -15.42
CA PHE A 187 4.60 10.88 -16.53
C PHE A 187 3.76 9.60 -16.38
N LEU A 188 3.79 8.96 -15.21
CA LEU A 188 3.01 7.76 -14.93
C LEU A 188 1.50 8.03 -14.93
N LEU A 189 1.06 9.16 -14.35
CA LEU A 189 -0.35 9.53 -14.31
C LEU A 189 -0.96 9.74 -15.70
N THR A 190 -0.16 10.21 -16.66
CA THR A 190 -0.62 10.38 -18.05
C THR A 190 -0.76 9.06 -18.79
N ARG A 191 0.08 8.06 -18.48
CA ARG A 191 0.12 6.77 -19.16
C ARG A 191 -0.77 5.69 -18.50
N CYS A 192 -0.91 5.72 -17.20
CA CYS A 192 -1.71 4.73 -16.46
C CYS A 192 -3.22 5.03 -16.56
N LYS A 193 -3.84 4.65 -17.68
CA LYS A 193 -5.26 4.96 -17.98
C LYS A 193 -6.24 4.21 -17.09
N ASN A 194 -5.89 3.00 -16.63
CA ASN A 194 -6.79 2.09 -15.90
C ASN A 194 -6.76 2.25 -14.38
N MET A 195 -6.09 3.26 -13.86
CA MET A 195 -6.10 3.53 -12.42
C MET A 195 -7.49 3.98 -11.95
N LYS A 196 -8.01 3.33 -10.89
CA LYS A 196 -9.30 3.70 -10.27
C LYS A 196 -9.30 5.15 -9.73
N ARG A 197 -8.14 5.64 -9.31
CA ARG A 197 -7.94 7.03 -8.86
C ARG A 197 -6.69 7.57 -9.55
N LYS A 198 -6.86 8.50 -10.47
CA LYS A 198 -5.75 9.18 -11.17
C LYS A 198 -5.02 10.16 -10.23
N LYS A 199 -4.41 9.64 -9.20
CA LYS A 199 -3.57 10.40 -8.28
C LYS A 199 -2.56 9.51 -7.57
N VAL A 200 -1.40 10.08 -7.28
CA VAL A 200 -0.39 9.46 -6.41
C VAL A 200 -0.94 9.42 -4.98
N LYS A 201 -0.85 8.28 -4.34
CA LYS A 201 -1.21 8.12 -2.94
C LYS A 201 0.01 8.44 -2.09
N LYS A 202 0.03 9.65 -1.52
CA LYS A 202 1.08 10.12 -0.61
C LYS A 202 0.75 9.75 0.84
N PHE A 203 1.81 9.40 1.62
CA PHE A 203 1.71 8.98 3.02
C PHE A 203 2.63 9.80 3.93
#